data_988f040a3fc21624815999ea86f4522a
#
_entry.id   988f040a3fc21624815999ea86f4522a
#
_cell.length_a   1.000
_cell.length_b   1.000
_cell.length_c   1.000
_cell.angle_alpha   90.00
_cell.angle_beta   90.00
_cell.angle_gamma   90.00
#
_symmetry.space_group_name_H-M   'P 1'
#
loop_
_entity.id
_entity.type
_entity.pdbx_description
1 polymer ?
#
loop_
_entity_poly.entity_id
_entity_poly.type
_entity_poly.pdbx_seq_one_letter_code
_entity_poly.pdbx_strand_id
1 'polypeptide(L)'
;VHDEVANDLYRVMTKIQKTQTIKDDVLDDLEVVYNKTRDISKEHSIIDIQGTYEDHLRELLLNYRNDTVNIITKDLSRVNWERLDAHKKMALHRVLQELMTNMRKHSQATLVVLTFSQKGKKIHIAYKDNGVGAELIKNNGLRNTENRMESINGTITFESQLNNGFKASLSL
;
A
#
# COMPACT_ATOMS: atom_id res chain seq x y z
N VAL A 1 0.02 -19.50 -7.95
CA VAL A 1 1.01 -18.46 -7.64
C VAL A 1 2.24 -18.58 -8.53
N HIS A 2 2.91 -19.75 -8.61
CA HIS A 2 4.05 -19.95 -9.53
C HIS A 2 3.67 -19.73 -10.99
N ASP A 3 2.50 -20.20 -11.40
CA ASP A 3 2.00 -20.09 -12.78
C ASP A 3 1.67 -18.62 -13.15
N GLU A 4 1.23 -17.82 -12.20
CA GLU A 4 0.88 -16.42 -12.40
C GLU A 4 2.14 -15.56 -12.63
N VAL A 5 3.19 -15.78 -11.83
CA VAL A 5 4.50 -15.11 -12.00
C VAL A 5 5.15 -15.53 -13.31
N ALA A 6 5.10 -16.83 -13.65
CA ALA A 6 5.62 -17.35 -14.90
C ALA A 6 4.90 -16.74 -16.12
N ASN A 7 3.57 -16.60 -16.07
CA ASN A 7 2.78 -16.00 -17.14
C ASN A 7 3.08 -14.49 -17.30
N ASP A 8 3.26 -13.76 -16.20
CA ASP A 8 3.60 -12.34 -16.24
C ASP A 8 5.03 -12.13 -16.80
N LEU A 9 5.99 -12.98 -16.39
CA LEU A 9 7.35 -12.99 -16.95
C LEU A 9 7.34 -13.30 -18.46
N TYR A 10 6.57 -14.30 -18.89
CA TYR A 10 6.43 -14.64 -20.31
C TYR A 10 5.85 -13.49 -21.13
N ARG A 11 4.85 -12.78 -20.58
CA ARG A 11 4.23 -11.60 -21.21
C ARG A 11 5.25 -10.46 -21.39
N VAL A 12 6.06 -10.19 -20.36
CA VAL A 12 7.13 -9.18 -20.41
C VAL A 12 8.19 -9.58 -21.44
N MET A 13 8.65 -10.83 -21.43
CA MET A 13 9.63 -11.33 -22.42
C MET A 13 9.10 -11.20 -23.85
N THR A 14 7.83 -11.51 -24.09
CA THR A 14 7.20 -11.42 -25.42
C THR A 14 7.09 -9.96 -25.89
N LYS A 15 6.81 -9.02 -24.97
CA LYS A 15 6.82 -7.59 -25.27
C LYS A 15 8.22 -7.09 -25.65
N ILE A 16 9.24 -7.46 -24.88
CA ILE A 16 10.64 -7.10 -25.14
C ILE A 16 11.07 -7.61 -26.51
N GLN A 17 10.67 -8.82 -26.90
CA GLN A 17 11.04 -9.42 -28.18
C GLN A 17 10.37 -8.75 -29.40
N LYS A 18 9.22 -8.08 -29.21
CA LYS A 18 8.41 -7.54 -30.30
C LYS A 18 8.69 -6.09 -30.64
N THR A 19 9.44 -5.32 -29.84
CA THR A 19 9.50 -3.87 -30.07
C THR A 19 10.85 -3.24 -29.69
N GLN A 20 11.39 -2.42 -30.61
CA GLN A 20 12.61 -1.63 -30.40
C GLN A 20 12.39 -0.29 -29.64
N THR A 21 11.16 0.05 -29.25
CA THR A 21 10.83 1.35 -28.64
C THR A 21 9.94 1.15 -27.40
N ILE A 22 10.46 0.49 -26.34
CA ILE A 22 9.63 0.25 -25.15
C ILE A 22 10.48 0.43 -23.91
N LYS A 23 10.54 1.64 -23.36
CA LYS A 23 11.09 1.79 -22.01
C LYS A 23 10.02 1.79 -20.94
N ASP A 24 8.91 2.46 -21.15
CA ASP A 24 7.95 2.74 -20.07
C ASP A 24 6.98 1.56 -19.81
N ASP A 25 6.36 0.99 -20.84
CA ASP A 25 5.45 -0.17 -20.68
C ASP A 25 6.14 -1.44 -20.15
N VAL A 26 7.41 -1.63 -20.50
CA VAL A 26 8.19 -2.80 -20.01
C VAL A 26 8.63 -2.58 -18.57
N LEU A 27 8.99 -1.37 -18.20
CA LEU A 27 9.32 -1.02 -16.83
C LEU A 27 8.11 -1.18 -15.90
N ASP A 28 6.93 -0.75 -16.34
CA ASP A 28 5.69 -0.93 -15.59
C ASP A 28 5.35 -2.41 -15.40
N ASP A 29 5.46 -3.24 -16.45
CA ASP A 29 5.23 -4.68 -16.36
C ASP A 29 6.29 -5.37 -15.47
N LEU A 30 7.56 -4.97 -15.53
CA LEU A 30 8.63 -5.46 -14.66
C LEU A 30 8.39 -5.05 -13.20
N GLU A 31 7.92 -3.84 -12.94
CA GLU A 31 7.56 -3.39 -11.58
C GLU A 31 6.42 -4.23 -11.01
N VAL A 32 5.41 -4.57 -11.83
CA VAL A 32 4.32 -5.47 -11.45
C VAL A 32 4.84 -6.87 -11.10
N VAL A 33 5.71 -7.47 -11.92
CA VAL A 33 6.29 -8.80 -11.67
C VAL A 33 7.20 -8.77 -10.44
N TYR A 34 8.04 -7.75 -10.31
CA TYR A 34 8.91 -7.57 -9.14
C TYR A 34 8.09 -7.47 -7.85
N ASN A 35 7.02 -6.66 -7.85
CA ASN A 35 6.16 -6.51 -6.69
C ASN A 35 5.44 -7.81 -6.34
N LYS A 36 4.93 -8.58 -7.33
CA LYS A 36 4.34 -9.90 -7.11
C LYS A 36 5.35 -10.88 -6.53
N THR A 37 6.57 -10.95 -7.08
CA THR A 37 7.62 -11.85 -6.58
C THR A 37 8.03 -11.49 -5.16
N ARG A 38 8.17 -10.20 -4.87
CA ARG A 38 8.46 -9.71 -3.54
C ARG A 38 7.31 -10.02 -2.56
N ASP A 39 6.05 -9.94 -3.02
CA ASP A 39 4.89 -10.26 -2.22
C ASP A 39 4.87 -11.74 -1.83
N ILE A 40 5.17 -12.64 -2.75
CA ILE A 40 5.31 -14.08 -2.50
C ILE A 40 6.44 -14.35 -1.50
N SER A 41 7.60 -13.75 -1.69
CA SER A 41 8.76 -13.94 -0.80
C SER A 41 8.49 -13.47 0.63
N LYS A 42 7.69 -12.40 0.79
CA LYS A 42 7.31 -11.85 2.10
C LYS A 42 6.08 -12.52 2.73
N GLU A 43 5.26 -13.20 1.95
CA GLU A 43 4.13 -13.98 2.46
C GLU A 43 4.62 -15.07 3.44
N HIS A 44 5.76 -15.66 3.15
CA HIS A 44 6.44 -16.58 4.07
C HIS A 44 7.13 -15.88 5.25
N SER A 45 7.55 -14.62 5.12
CA SER A 45 8.31 -13.93 6.17
C SER A 45 7.44 -13.20 7.20
N ILE A 46 6.21 -12.79 6.86
CA ILE A 46 5.30 -12.13 7.82
C ILE A 46 4.68 -13.15 8.81
N ILE A 47 4.63 -14.44 8.44
CA ILE A 47 4.15 -15.51 9.32
C ILE A 47 5.22 -15.90 10.35
N ASP A 48 6.51 -15.66 10.07
CA ASP A 48 7.65 -16.07 10.89
C ASP A 48 8.22 -14.94 11.80
N ILE A 49 7.69 -13.73 11.75
CA ILE A 49 8.21 -12.61 12.55
C ILE A 49 7.60 -12.66 13.96
N GLN A 50 8.43 -12.74 14.98
CA GLN A 50 8.03 -12.60 16.39
C GLN A 50 7.38 -11.21 16.59
N GLY A 51 6.17 -11.17 17.15
CA GLY A 51 5.44 -9.95 17.44
C GLY A 51 3.98 -9.99 17.02
N THR A 52 3.22 -8.99 17.44
CA THR A 52 1.82 -8.84 17.06
C THR A 52 1.70 -8.13 15.69
N TYR A 53 0.55 -8.27 15.03
CA TYR A 53 0.29 -7.52 13.80
C TYR A 53 0.32 -5.99 14.02
N GLU A 54 -0.04 -5.53 15.22
CA GLU A 54 0.11 -4.13 15.62
C GLU A 54 1.57 -3.69 15.57
N ASP A 55 2.50 -4.51 16.09
CA ASP A 55 3.93 -4.21 16.09
C ASP A 55 4.46 -4.09 14.66
N HIS A 56 4.04 -4.99 13.77
CA HIS A 56 4.42 -4.93 12.35
C HIS A 56 3.90 -3.67 11.65
N LEU A 57 2.67 -3.24 11.95
CA LEU A 57 2.15 -1.96 11.42
C LEU A 57 2.91 -0.77 11.98
N ARG A 58 3.25 -0.80 13.26
CA ARG A 58 4.02 0.25 13.92
C ARG A 58 5.41 0.37 13.29
N GLU A 59 6.08 -0.75 13.11
CA GLU A 59 7.40 -0.80 12.47
C GLU A 59 7.34 -0.31 11.03
N LEU A 60 6.36 -0.81 10.22
CA LEU A 60 6.14 -0.33 8.86
C LEU A 60 6.07 1.20 8.82
N LEU A 61 5.24 1.82 9.66
CA LEU A 61 5.01 3.26 9.64
C LEU A 61 6.24 4.03 10.14
N LEU A 62 6.92 3.54 11.16
CA LEU A 62 8.14 4.16 11.69
C LEU A 62 9.29 4.18 10.68
N ASN A 63 9.38 3.18 9.79
CA ASN A 63 10.41 3.12 8.74
C ASN A 63 10.31 4.24 7.69
N TYR A 64 9.20 4.98 7.67
CA TYR A 64 9.04 6.17 6.82
C TYR A 64 9.30 7.48 7.55
N ARG A 65 9.48 7.44 8.88
CA ARG A 65 9.83 8.62 9.67
C ARG A 65 11.30 8.96 9.47
N ASN A 66 11.60 10.25 9.33
CA ASN A 66 12.96 10.78 9.24
C ASN A 66 12.99 12.22 9.79
N ASP A 67 14.09 12.93 9.63
CA ASP A 67 14.28 14.30 10.14
C ASP A 67 13.32 15.33 9.53
N THR A 68 12.79 15.06 8.33
CA THR A 68 11.88 15.96 7.61
C THR A 68 10.43 15.55 7.69
N VAL A 69 10.14 14.27 7.92
CA VAL A 69 8.78 13.70 7.93
C VAL A 69 8.46 13.11 9.29
N ASN A 70 7.45 13.66 9.95
CA ASN A 70 6.89 13.10 11.17
C ASN A 70 5.64 12.26 10.86
N ILE A 71 5.51 11.09 11.52
CA ILE A 71 4.38 10.19 11.36
C ILE A 71 3.70 10.00 12.71
N ILE A 72 2.42 10.32 12.78
CA ILE A 72 1.59 10.20 13.97
C ILE A 72 0.55 9.10 13.74
N THR A 73 0.53 8.12 14.63
CA THR A 73 -0.50 7.09 14.69
C THR A 73 -1.42 7.32 15.87
N LYS A 74 -2.73 7.32 15.65
CA LYS A 74 -3.75 7.48 16.69
C LYS A 74 -4.58 6.21 16.79
N ASP A 75 -4.81 5.74 18.01
CA ASP A 75 -5.72 4.65 18.35
C ASP A 75 -5.39 3.28 17.70
N LEU A 76 -4.14 3.07 17.26
CA LEU A 76 -3.69 1.82 16.63
C LEU A 76 -3.94 0.61 17.56
N SER A 77 -3.65 0.76 18.85
CA SER A 77 -3.84 -0.29 19.88
C SER A 77 -5.30 -0.51 20.31
N ARG A 78 -6.23 0.32 19.85
CA ARG A 78 -7.67 0.14 20.13
C ARG A 78 -8.38 -0.78 19.15
N VAL A 79 -7.69 -1.21 18.10
CA VAL A 79 -8.23 -2.12 17.09
C VAL A 79 -7.90 -3.56 17.46
N ASN A 80 -8.91 -4.42 17.42
CA ASN A 80 -8.69 -5.86 17.61
C ASN A 80 -8.23 -6.50 16.29
N TRP A 81 -6.91 -6.52 16.10
CA TRP A 81 -6.24 -7.04 14.91
C TRP A 81 -6.35 -8.56 14.75
N GLU A 82 -6.61 -9.30 15.84
CA GLU A 82 -6.75 -10.77 15.81
C GLU A 82 -8.01 -11.24 15.06
N ARG A 83 -8.93 -10.30 14.79
CA ARG A 83 -10.12 -10.59 13.97
C ARG A 83 -9.84 -10.66 12.46
N LEU A 84 -8.70 -10.14 12.03
CA LEU A 84 -8.28 -10.21 10.65
C LEU A 84 -7.54 -11.52 10.40
N ASP A 85 -7.95 -12.24 9.36
CA ASP A 85 -7.19 -13.36 8.82
C ASP A 85 -5.87 -12.89 8.20
N ALA A 86 -4.97 -13.83 7.91
CA ALA A 86 -3.65 -13.54 7.36
C ALA A 86 -3.73 -12.79 6.01
N HIS A 87 -4.72 -13.15 5.16
CA HIS A 87 -4.91 -12.49 3.87
C HIS A 87 -5.29 -11.01 4.02
N LYS A 88 -6.21 -10.69 4.93
CA LYS A 88 -6.58 -9.30 5.24
C LYS A 88 -5.44 -8.51 5.86
N LYS A 89 -4.72 -9.11 6.81
CA LYS A 89 -3.52 -8.51 7.43
C LYS A 89 -2.49 -8.15 6.35
N MET A 90 -2.20 -9.08 5.44
CA MET A 90 -1.26 -8.87 4.34
C MET A 90 -1.73 -7.77 3.37
N ALA A 91 -2.99 -7.84 2.92
CA ALA A 91 -3.54 -6.85 2.00
C ALA A 91 -3.48 -5.44 2.60
N LEU A 92 -3.90 -5.29 3.87
CA LEU A 92 -3.84 -4.00 4.58
C LEU A 92 -2.42 -3.49 4.72
N HIS A 93 -1.46 -4.36 5.09
CA HIS A 93 -0.04 -3.99 5.19
C HIS A 93 0.47 -3.41 3.87
N ARG A 94 0.13 -4.04 2.73
CA ARG A 94 0.53 -3.57 1.40
C ARG A 94 -0.12 -2.25 1.00
N VAL A 95 -1.40 -2.08 1.34
CA VAL A 95 -2.10 -0.82 1.09
C VAL A 95 -1.43 0.32 1.85
N LEU A 96 -1.14 0.14 3.14
CA LEU A 96 -0.46 1.15 3.94
C LEU A 96 0.97 1.41 3.44
N GLN A 97 1.70 0.37 3.04
CA GLN A 97 3.03 0.51 2.44
C GLN A 97 3.00 1.35 1.16
N GLU A 98 2.00 1.13 0.29
CA GLU A 98 1.83 1.90 -0.95
C GLU A 98 1.52 3.37 -0.66
N LEU A 99 0.59 3.65 0.27
CA LEU A 99 0.28 5.03 0.69
C LEU A 99 1.52 5.76 1.21
N MET A 100 2.32 5.10 2.05
CA MET A 100 3.54 5.67 2.61
C MET A 100 4.63 5.85 1.54
N THR A 101 4.72 4.94 0.57
CA THR A 101 5.65 5.05 -0.56
C THR A 101 5.26 6.22 -1.46
N ASN A 102 3.98 6.38 -1.77
CA ASN A 102 3.47 7.50 -2.56
C ASN A 102 3.71 8.83 -1.86
N MET A 103 3.50 8.90 -0.55
CA MET A 103 3.84 10.06 0.25
C MET A 103 5.33 10.41 0.09
N ARG A 104 6.23 9.46 0.30
CA ARG A 104 7.68 9.69 0.20
C ARG A 104 8.13 10.12 -1.19
N LYS A 105 7.52 9.57 -2.25
CA LYS A 105 7.91 9.86 -3.64
C LYS A 105 7.32 11.18 -4.17
N HIS A 106 6.13 11.56 -3.74
CA HIS A 106 5.34 12.55 -4.46
C HIS A 106 4.76 13.67 -3.58
N SER A 107 4.66 13.49 -2.26
CA SER A 107 3.87 14.40 -1.43
C SER A 107 4.65 15.62 -0.93
N GLN A 108 5.97 15.53 -0.72
CA GLN A 108 6.76 16.53 0.01
C GLN A 108 6.17 16.85 1.40
N ALA A 109 5.42 15.93 1.98
CA ALA A 109 4.81 16.11 3.29
C ALA A 109 5.85 16.13 4.39
N THR A 110 5.59 16.94 5.40
CA THR A 110 6.35 16.96 6.66
C THR A 110 5.61 16.29 7.81
N LEU A 111 4.32 16.03 7.62
CA LEU A 111 3.46 15.40 8.62
C LEU A 111 2.49 14.44 7.95
N VAL A 112 2.44 13.21 8.48
CA VAL A 112 1.44 12.20 8.16
C VAL A 112 0.70 11.80 9.42
N VAL A 113 -0.61 11.72 9.35
CA VAL A 113 -1.47 11.27 10.47
C VAL A 113 -2.27 10.07 10.00
N LEU A 114 -2.14 8.94 10.70
CA LEU A 114 -3.01 7.78 10.55
C LEU A 114 -3.87 7.64 11.80
N THR A 115 -5.19 7.58 11.62
CA THR A 115 -6.14 7.36 12.70
C THR A 115 -6.83 6.03 12.48
N PHE A 116 -6.78 5.17 13.48
CA PHE A 116 -7.39 3.85 13.46
C PHE A 116 -8.63 3.86 14.34
N SER A 117 -9.70 3.22 13.90
CA SER A 117 -10.91 3.07 14.71
C SER A 117 -11.62 1.78 14.35
N GLN A 118 -12.39 1.27 15.30
CA GLN A 118 -13.21 0.08 15.11
C GLN A 118 -14.63 0.32 15.58
N LYS A 119 -15.61 0.01 14.72
CA LYS A 119 -17.03 0.06 15.06
C LYS A 119 -17.66 -1.31 14.79
N GLY A 120 -17.92 -2.05 15.86
CA GLY A 120 -18.39 -3.43 15.76
C GLY A 120 -17.33 -4.34 15.11
N LYS A 121 -17.65 -4.88 13.93
CA LYS A 121 -16.73 -5.72 13.16
C LYS A 121 -15.91 -4.94 12.14
N LYS A 122 -16.27 -3.68 11.85
CA LYS A 122 -15.61 -2.86 10.84
C LYS A 122 -14.45 -2.08 11.43
N ILE A 123 -13.31 -2.16 10.75
CA ILE A 123 -12.13 -1.37 11.03
C ILE A 123 -12.09 -0.23 10.02
N HIS A 124 -11.85 0.98 10.50
CA HIS A 124 -11.68 2.17 9.67
C HIS A 124 -10.31 2.77 9.92
N ILE A 125 -9.65 3.15 8.84
CA ILE A 125 -8.34 3.80 8.88
C ILE A 125 -8.42 5.06 8.04
N ALA A 126 -8.11 6.20 8.65
CA ALA A 126 -7.99 7.47 7.96
C ALA A 126 -6.52 7.85 7.87
N TYR A 127 -6.03 8.01 6.66
CA TYR A 127 -4.72 8.55 6.34
C TYR A 127 -4.86 10.00 5.89
N LYS A 128 -3.97 10.86 6.34
CA LYS A 128 -3.85 12.25 5.89
C LYS A 128 -2.41 12.70 5.93
N ASP A 129 -1.94 13.33 4.86
CA ASP A 129 -0.69 14.08 4.85
C ASP A 129 -0.92 15.58 4.56
N ASN A 130 0.09 16.39 4.85
CA ASN A 130 0.10 17.83 4.60
C ASN A 130 0.93 18.20 3.37
N GLY A 131 1.10 17.30 2.44
CA GLY A 131 1.93 17.53 1.27
C GLY A 131 1.31 18.43 0.21
N VAL A 132 1.95 18.47 -0.95
CA VAL A 132 1.55 19.35 -2.08
C VAL A 132 0.21 18.93 -2.69
N GLY A 133 -0.26 17.70 -2.41
CA GLY A 133 -1.44 17.17 -3.08
C GLY A 133 -1.25 17.06 -4.61
N ALA A 134 -2.26 16.58 -5.29
CA ALA A 134 -2.31 16.50 -6.75
C ALA A 134 -3.75 16.43 -7.23
N GLU A 135 -3.99 16.70 -8.50
CA GLU A 135 -5.22 16.22 -9.13
C GLU A 135 -5.22 14.68 -9.12
N LEU A 136 -6.33 14.10 -8.67
CA LEU A 136 -6.48 12.64 -8.60
C LEU A 136 -6.61 12.06 -10.00
N ILE A 137 -5.49 11.89 -10.67
CA ILE A 137 -5.40 11.02 -11.85
C ILE A 137 -5.21 9.60 -11.31
N LYS A 138 -6.17 8.72 -11.60
CA LYS A 138 -6.06 7.30 -11.21
C LYS A 138 -4.88 6.66 -11.95
N ASN A 139 -3.72 6.73 -11.33
CA ASN A 139 -2.53 6.01 -11.77
C ASN A 139 -2.59 4.53 -11.34
N ASN A 140 -1.67 3.73 -11.85
CA ASN A 140 -1.62 2.29 -11.56
C ASN A 140 -1.49 1.99 -10.06
N GLY A 141 -0.79 2.80 -9.27
CA GLY A 141 -0.62 2.62 -7.83
C GLY A 141 -1.94 2.73 -7.05
N LEU A 142 -2.73 3.78 -7.28
CA LEU A 142 -4.03 3.96 -6.63
C LEU A 142 -5.02 2.86 -7.03
N ARG A 143 -5.04 2.50 -8.33
CA ARG A 143 -5.89 1.42 -8.83
C ARG A 143 -5.52 0.06 -8.22
N ASN A 144 -4.24 -0.25 -8.09
CA ASN A 144 -3.78 -1.47 -7.43
C ASN A 144 -4.19 -1.51 -5.95
N THR A 145 -4.19 -0.35 -5.30
CA THR A 145 -4.63 -0.20 -3.90
C THR A 145 -6.14 -0.44 -3.78
N GLU A 146 -6.96 0.11 -4.70
CA GLU A 146 -8.40 -0.16 -4.79
C GLU A 146 -8.66 -1.66 -4.96
N ASN A 147 -8.07 -2.30 -5.99
CA ASN A 147 -8.23 -3.72 -6.27
C ASN A 147 -7.84 -4.61 -5.07
N ARG A 148 -6.78 -4.23 -4.35
CA ARG A 148 -6.33 -4.97 -3.18
C ARG A 148 -7.31 -4.86 -2.01
N MET A 149 -7.91 -3.70 -1.80
CA MET A 149 -8.97 -3.54 -0.79
C MET A 149 -10.23 -4.31 -1.17
N GLU A 150 -10.64 -4.28 -2.44
CA GLU A 150 -11.78 -5.05 -2.94
C GLU A 150 -11.58 -6.56 -2.75
N SER A 151 -10.36 -7.09 -2.97
CA SER A 151 -10.06 -8.52 -2.81
C SER A 151 -10.27 -9.05 -1.39
N ILE A 152 -10.31 -8.18 -0.39
CA ILE A 152 -10.58 -8.50 1.02
C ILE A 152 -11.96 -8.05 1.50
N ASN A 153 -12.86 -7.70 0.56
CA ASN A 153 -14.18 -7.11 0.83
C ASN A 153 -14.10 -5.80 1.63
N GLY A 154 -13.03 -5.05 1.44
CA GLY A 154 -12.83 -3.71 1.97
C GLY A 154 -13.08 -2.64 0.91
N THR A 155 -13.02 -1.39 1.34
CA THR A 155 -13.12 -0.21 0.46
C THR A 155 -12.01 0.78 0.78
N ILE A 156 -11.60 1.54 -0.23
CA ILE A 156 -10.73 2.70 -0.05
C ILE A 156 -11.22 3.84 -0.94
N THR A 157 -11.17 5.05 -0.40
CA THR A 157 -11.47 6.28 -1.14
C THR A 157 -10.33 7.27 -0.96
N PHE A 158 -10.11 8.10 -1.98
CA PHE A 158 -9.05 9.09 -1.99
C PHE A 158 -9.61 10.48 -2.17
N GLU A 159 -9.01 11.45 -1.48
CA GLU A 159 -9.24 12.87 -1.67
C GLU A 159 -7.90 13.58 -1.78
N SER A 160 -7.72 14.41 -2.78
CA SER A 160 -6.55 15.24 -2.93
C SER A 160 -6.90 16.51 -3.70
N GLN A 161 -6.28 17.60 -3.31
CA GLN A 161 -6.33 18.88 -4.00
C GLN A 161 -4.94 19.50 -3.97
N LEU A 162 -4.59 20.23 -4.99
CA LEU A 162 -3.31 20.92 -5.07
C LEU A 162 -3.11 21.82 -3.84
N ASN A 163 -1.94 21.71 -3.20
CA ASN A 163 -1.54 22.42 -1.97
C ASN A 163 -2.42 22.13 -0.73
N ASN A 164 -3.20 21.04 -0.73
CA ASN A 164 -4.07 20.66 0.40
C ASN A 164 -3.83 19.22 0.91
N GLY A 165 -2.70 18.64 0.52
CA GLY A 165 -2.32 17.30 0.91
C GLY A 165 -3.14 16.20 0.25
N PHE A 166 -2.95 14.98 0.76
CA PHE A 166 -3.63 13.79 0.30
C PHE A 166 -4.32 13.08 1.47
N LYS A 167 -5.50 12.54 1.23
CA LYS A 167 -6.23 11.73 2.20
C LYS A 167 -6.66 10.42 1.58
N ALA A 168 -6.66 9.37 2.40
CA ALA A 168 -7.27 8.08 2.06
C ALA A 168 -8.13 7.61 3.24
N SER A 169 -9.30 7.06 2.93
CA SER A 169 -10.20 6.47 3.92
C SER A 169 -10.44 5.00 3.58
N LEU A 170 -10.02 4.11 4.47
CA LEU A 170 -10.13 2.66 4.31
C LEU A 170 -11.20 2.12 5.27
N SER A 171 -11.92 1.08 4.82
CA SER A 171 -12.86 0.31 5.65
C SER A 171 -12.76 -1.17 5.29
N LEU A 172 -12.69 -2.05 6.29
CA LEU A 172 -12.63 -3.50 6.16
C LEU A 172 -13.34 -4.21 7.33
#